data_f1dffd19668e212c9394ca95c6258916
#
_entry.id   f1dffd19668e212c9394ca95c6258916
#
_cell.length_a   1.000
_cell.length_b   1.000
_cell.length_c   1.000
_cell.angle_alpha   90.00
_cell.angle_beta   90.00
_cell.angle_gamma   90.00
#
_symmetry.space_group_name_H-M   'P 1'
#
loop_
_entity.id
_entity.type
_entity.pdbx_description
1 polymer ?
#
loop_
_entity_poly.entity_id
_entity_poly.type
_entity_poly.pdbx_seq_one_letter_code
_entity_poly.pdbx_strand_id
1 'polypeptide(L)'
;EEPPQLTVFLLVSEEPDKLLETIRSRVQRIDIRRIDDADIEQALVERRGLDSDTARRIAHFANGDWLRALEVLEADSENLQMLDMFKMLMRLAYMRNVKELKKWSETVAGLGRERQKRMLGYFSRMARENFVYNFREPSLCYMTAEEEEFAKNFARFVNEANIIDIAETLQQAQREIGQNVSPKIVFFDLALNMIILLRRS
;
A
#
# COMPACT_ATOMS: atom_id res chain seq x y z
N GLU A 1 -3.20 -17.17 -42.97
CA GLU A 1 -2.70 -18.22 -43.85
C GLU A 1 -2.62 -19.47 -43.01
N GLU A 2 -2.34 -20.63 -43.59
CA GLU A 2 -2.52 -21.92 -42.89
C GLU A 2 -1.49 -22.13 -41.77
N PRO A 3 -1.92 -22.49 -40.55
CA PRO A 3 -0.96 -22.79 -39.50
C PRO A 3 -0.18 -24.07 -39.77
N PRO A 4 1.07 -24.19 -39.28
CA PRO A 4 1.80 -25.46 -39.35
C PRO A 4 1.00 -26.61 -38.73
N GLN A 5 1.23 -27.83 -39.22
CA GLN A 5 0.53 -29.02 -38.67
C GLN A 5 0.76 -29.11 -37.14
N LEU A 6 -0.29 -29.47 -36.40
CA LEU A 6 -0.31 -29.62 -34.93
C LEU A 6 -0.07 -28.30 -34.17
N THR A 7 -0.37 -27.13 -34.75
CA THR A 7 -0.21 -25.83 -34.11
C THR A 7 -1.59 -25.22 -33.86
N VAL A 8 -1.81 -24.72 -32.63
CA VAL A 8 -3.00 -23.95 -32.24
C VAL A 8 -2.55 -22.55 -31.84
N PHE A 9 -3.18 -21.53 -32.41
CA PHE A 9 -2.99 -20.14 -32.02
C PHE A 9 -4.12 -19.71 -31.08
N LEU A 10 -3.75 -19.21 -29.89
CA LEU A 10 -4.70 -18.59 -28.96
C LEU A 10 -4.48 -17.07 -29.05
N LEU A 11 -5.48 -16.37 -29.55
CA LEU A 11 -5.50 -14.91 -29.65
C LEU A 11 -6.38 -14.37 -28.52
N VAL A 12 -5.83 -13.54 -27.65
CA VAL A 12 -6.55 -12.88 -26.54
C VAL A 12 -6.73 -11.41 -26.88
N SER A 13 -7.95 -10.90 -26.77
CA SER A 13 -8.27 -9.49 -27.03
C SER A 13 -9.40 -9.03 -26.11
N GLU A 14 -9.26 -7.85 -25.52
CA GLU A 14 -10.33 -7.19 -24.77
C GLU A 14 -11.35 -6.49 -25.71
N GLU A 15 -10.93 -6.18 -26.95
CA GLU A 15 -11.74 -5.49 -27.94
C GLU A 15 -11.81 -6.30 -29.24
N PRO A 16 -12.54 -7.42 -29.27
CA PRO A 16 -12.58 -8.34 -30.42
C PRO A 16 -13.13 -7.70 -31.67
N ASP A 17 -13.97 -6.65 -31.56
CA ASP A 17 -14.56 -5.97 -32.69
C ASP A 17 -13.61 -5.00 -33.42
N LYS A 18 -12.49 -4.65 -32.77
CA LYS A 18 -11.39 -3.89 -33.41
C LYS A 18 -10.39 -4.77 -34.18
N LEU A 19 -10.51 -6.09 -34.07
CA LEU A 19 -9.68 -6.99 -34.86
C LEU A 19 -10.08 -6.96 -36.35
N LEU A 20 -9.07 -7.09 -37.21
CA LEU A 20 -9.30 -7.17 -38.66
C LEU A 20 -10.28 -8.29 -39.01
N GLU A 21 -11.18 -8.02 -39.91
CA GLU A 21 -12.19 -8.98 -40.34
C GLU A 21 -11.58 -10.27 -40.93
N THR A 22 -10.41 -10.14 -41.56
CA THR A 22 -9.62 -11.27 -42.06
C THR A 22 -9.14 -12.22 -40.97
N ILE A 23 -8.92 -11.75 -39.75
CA ILE A 23 -8.58 -12.56 -38.57
C ILE A 23 -9.85 -13.14 -37.97
N ARG A 24 -10.89 -12.31 -37.78
CA ARG A 24 -12.17 -12.73 -37.21
C ARG A 24 -12.86 -13.86 -37.98
N SER A 25 -12.72 -13.84 -39.30
CA SER A 25 -13.32 -14.88 -40.18
C SER A 25 -12.57 -16.24 -40.14
N ARG A 26 -11.35 -16.29 -39.59
CA ARG A 26 -10.51 -17.49 -39.53
C ARG A 26 -10.33 -18.08 -38.13
N VAL A 27 -10.92 -17.46 -37.11
CA VAL A 27 -10.78 -17.92 -35.71
C VAL A 27 -12.15 -18.29 -35.14
N GLN A 28 -12.15 -19.23 -34.24
CA GLN A 28 -13.31 -19.50 -33.40
C GLN A 28 -13.31 -18.53 -32.23
N ARG A 29 -14.35 -17.68 -32.10
CA ARG A 29 -14.52 -16.77 -30.96
C ARG A 29 -15.05 -17.52 -29.76
N ILE A 30 -14.40 -17.35 -28.63
CA ILE A 30 -14.85 -17.83 -27.33
C ILE A 30 -14.92 -16.62 -26.40
N ASP A 31 -16.12 -16.26 -25.98
CA ASP A 31 -16.33 -15.16 -25.04
C ASP A 31 -16.08 -15.66 -23.61
N ILE A 32 -15.08 -15.07 -22.95
CA ILE A 32 -14.79 -15.34 -21.54
C ILE A 32 -15.62 -14.37 -20.69
N ARG A 33 -16.48 -14.94 -19.85
CA ARG A 33 -17.30 -14.14 -18.92
C ARG A 33 -16.48 -13.72 -17.70
N ARG A 34 -16.94 -12.67 -17.02
CA ARG A 34 -16.42 -12.30 -15.71
C ARG A 34 -16.67 -13.42 -14.73
N ILE A 35 -15.77 -13.57 -13.76
CA ILE A 35 -15.92 -14.54 -12.66
C ILE A 35 -16.96 -13.99 -11.69
N ASP A 36 -17.85 -14.83 -11.19
CA ASP A 36 -18.83 -14.42 -10.17
C ASP A 36 -18.14 -14.05 -8.86
N ASP A 37 -18.66 -13.04 -8.16
CA ASP A 37 -18.07 -12.57 -6.89
C ASP A 37 -17.97 -13.71 -5.86
N ALA A 38 -18.95 -14.62 -5.83
CA ALA A 38 -18.93 -15.78 -4.94
C ALA A 38 -17.77 -16.75 -5.23
N ASP A 39 -17.44 -16.94 -6.51
CA ASP A 39 -16.32 -17.81 -6.91
C ASP A 39 -14.97 -17.16 -6.55
N ILE A 40 -14.86 -15.83 -6.70
CA ILE A 40 -13.67 -15.06 -6.26
C ILE A 40 -13.55 -15.12 -4.74
N GLU A 41 -14.64 -14.90 -3.99
CA GLU A 41 -14.68 -15.00 -2.52
C GLU A 41 -14.18 -16.38 -2.08
N GLN A 42 -14.76 -17.44 -2.63
CA GLN A 42 -14.37 -18.82 -2.30
C GLN A 42 -12.88 -19.07 -2.62
N ALA A 43 -12.42 -18.66 -3.79
CA ALA A 43 -11.02 -18.84 -4.19
C ALA A 43 -10.04 -18.07 -3.28
N LEU A 44 -10.42 -16.87 -2.82
CA LEU A 44 -9.62 -16.09 -1.87
C LEU A 44 -9.53 -16.77 -0.50
N VAL A 45 -10.65 -17.31 0.01
CA VAL A 45 -10.66 -18.07 1.26
C VAL A 45 -9.82 -19.34 1.14
N GLU A 46 -10.07 -20.17 0.11
CA GLU A 46 -9.42 -21.48 -0.03
C GLU A 46 -7.93 -21.39 -0.38
N ARG A 47 -7.56 -20.48 -1.29
CA ARG A 47 -6.19 -20.40 -1.83
C ARG A 47 -5.29 -19.42 -1.10
N ARG A 48 -5.85 -18.43 -0.42
CA ARG A 48 -5.12 -17.37 0.26
C ARG A 48 -5.34 -17.35 1.77
N GLY A 49 -6.29 -18.16 2.28
CA GLY A 49 -6.57 -18.26 3.71
C GLY A 49 -7.19 -17.00 4.31
N LEU A 50 -7.87 -16.19 3.51
CA LEU A 50 -8.53 -14.98 3.99
C LEU A 50 -9.81 -15.33 4.76
N ASP A 51 -10.17 -14.45 5.69
CA ASP A 51 -11.50 -14.50 6.30
C ASP A 51 -12.59 -14.09 5.28
N SER A 52 -13.80 -14.60 5.48
CA SER A 52 -14.90 -14.41 4.52
C SER A 52 -15.31 -12.96 4.32
N ASP A 53 -15.21 -12.10 5.35
CA ASP A 53 -15.61 -10.70 5.23
C ASP A 53 -14.61 -9.90 4.38
N THR A 54 -13.31 -10.14 4.57
CA THR A 54 -12.26 -9.55 3.74
C THR A 54 -12.31 -10.08 2.31
N ALA A 55 -12.49 -11.41 2.12
CA ALA A 55 -12.61 -12.01 0.81
C ALA A 55 -13.80 -11.44 0.01
N ARG A 56 -14.96 -11.27 0.67
CA ARG A 56 -16.16 -10.68 0.06
C ARG A 56 -15.94 -9.24 -0.37
N ARG A 57 -15.29 -8.40 0.46
CA ARG A 57 -14.97 -7.03 0.09
C ARG A 57 -14.06 -6.97 -1.15
N ILE A 58 -13.01 -7.78 -1.16
CA ILE A 58 -12.07 -7.84 -2.28
C ILE A 58 -12.77 -8.32 -3.56
N ALA A 59 -13.59 -9.38 -3.48
CA ALA A 59 -14.35 -9.91 -4.60
C ALA A 59 -15.25 -8.83 -5.23
N HIS A 60 -15.97 -8.08 -4.40
CA HIS A 60 -16.82 -6.98 -4.86
C HIS A 60 -16.04 -5.88 -5.58
N PHE A 61 -14.88 -5.44 -5.04
CA PHE A 61 -14.02 -4.45 -5.69
C PHE A 61 -13.37 -4.97 -6.98
N ALA A 62 -13.09 -6.26 -7.04
CA ALA A 62 -12.52 -6.91 -8.22
C ALA A 62 -13.49 -6.96 -9.41
N ASN A 63 -14.81 -6.96 -9.16
CA ASN A 63 -15.86 -6.93 -10.19
C ASN A 63 -15.63 -8.01 -11.27
N GLY A 64 -15.37 -9.24 -10.84
CA GLY A 64 -15.18 -10.38 -11.73
C GLY A 64 -13.80 -10.53 -12.35
N ASP A 65 -12.81 -9.73 -11.93
CA ASP A 65 -11.41 -9.79 -12.35
C ASP A 65 -10.51 -10.36 -11.23
N TRP A 66 -10.00 -11.57 -11.45
CA TRP A 66 -9.11 -12.23 -10.48
C TRP A 66 -7.77 -11.50 -10.27
N LEU A 67 -7.19 -10.94 -11.34
CA LEU A 67 -5.92 -10.21 -11.21
C LEU A 67 -6.10 -8.95 -10.38
N ARG A 68 -7.18 -8.24 -10.60
CA ARG A 68 -7.56 -7.08 -9.79
C ARG A 68 -7.82 -7.45 -8.33
N ALA A 69 -8.42 -8.63 -8.05
CA ALA A 69 -8.56 -9.13 -6.68
C ALA A 69 -7.21 -9.32 -6.00
N LEU A 70 -6.23 -9.89 -6.72
CA LEU A 70 -4.88 -10.05 -6.20
C LEU A 70 -4.17 -8.71 -5.98
N GLU A 71 -4.32 -7.74 -6.88
CA GLU A 71 -3.75 -6.39 -6.71
C GLU A 71 -4.29 -5.69 -5.46
N VAL A 72 -5.61 -5.77 -5.21
CA VAL A 72 -6.22 -5.21 -4.00
C VAL A 72 -5.68 -5.90 -2.75
N LEU A 73 -5.58 -7.22 -2.76
CA LEU A 73 -5.02 -8.00 -1.65
C LEU A 73 -3.55 -7.63 -1.36
N GLU A 74 -2.74 -7.47 -2.40
CA GLU A 74 -1.34 -7.07 -2.25
C GLU A 74 -1.22 -5.65 -1.70
N ALA A 75 -2.07 -4.72 -2.14
CA ALA A 75 -2.10 -3.35 -1.63
C ALA A 75 -2.48 -3.31 -0.15
N ASP A 76 -3.48 -4.08 0.28
CA ASP A 76 -3.88 -4.17 1.69
C ASP A 76 -2.75 -4.76 2.54
N SER A 77 -2.09 -5.82 2.07
CA SER A 77 -0.92 -6.41 2.75
C SER A 77 0.25 -5.42 2.85
N GLU A 78 0.52 -4.65 1.79
CA GLU A 78 1.57 -3.62 1.80
C GLU A 78 1.24 -2.50 2.79
N ASN A 79 -0.02 -2.06 2.86
CA ASN A 79 -0.47 -1.03 3.81
C ASN A 79 -0.31 -1.49 5.27
N LEU A 80 -0.64 -2.74 5.60
CA LEU A 80 -0.42 -3.29 6.94
C LEU A 80 1.06 -3.32 7.31
N GLN A 81 1.94 -3.73 6.40
CA GLN A 81 3.38 -3.69 6.63
C GLN A 81 3.90 -2.25 6.82
N MET A 82 3.38 -1.28 6.05
CA MET A 82 3.72 0.13 6.23
C MET A 82 3.25 0.67 7.57
N LEU A 83 2.05 0.28 8.03
CA LEU A 83 1.54 0.63 9.35
C LEU A 83 2.44 0.08 10.46
N ASP A 84 2.89 -1.17 10.36
CA ASP A 84 3.79 -1.76 11.35
C ASP A 84 5.16 -1.05 11.39
N MET A 85 5.70 -0.69 10.23
CA MET A 85 6.93 0.11 10.15
C MET A 85 6.76 1.51 10.75
N PHE A 86 5.60 2.14 10.54
CA PHE A 86 5.25 3.42 11.16
C PHE A 86 5.14 3.30 12.68
N LYS A 87 4.38 2.33 13.17
CA LYS A 87 4.24 2.03 14.61
C LYS A 87 5.60 1.80 15.27
N MET A 88 6.47 1.03 14.60
CA MET A 88 7.81 0.74 15.11
C MET A 88 8.66 2.00 15.19
N LEU A 89 8.70 2.82 14.12
CA LEU A 89 9.41 4.10 14.10
C LEU A 89 8.97 4.99 15.26
N MET A 90 7.66 5.22 15.39
CA MET A 90 7.11 6.13 16.40
C MET A 90 7.37 5.64 17.82
N ARG A 91 7.22 4.34 18.07
CA ARG A 91 7.54 3.73 19.36
C ARG A 91 9.02 3.88 19.71
N LEU A 92 9.92 3.54 18.80
CA LEU A 92 11.37 3.61 19.03
C LEU A 92 11.85 5.05 19.21
N ALA A 93 11.28 6.00 18.46
CA ALA A 93 11.57 7.42 18.59
C ALA A 93 11.12 7.94 19.97
N TYR A 94 9.90 7.61 20.39
CA TYR A 94 9.39 7.98 21.71
C TYR A 94 10.26 7.43 22.84
N MET A 95 10.69 6.15 22.72
CA MET A 95 11.59 5.49 23.69
C MET A 95 13.06 5.94 23.57
N ARG A 96 13.41 6.74 22.55
CA ARG A 96 14.79 7.18 22.24
C ARG A 96 15.77 6.02 22.05
N ASN A 97 15.32 4.91 21.55
CA ASN A 97 16.16 3.75 21.32
C ASN A 97 16.94 3.88 20.01
N VAL A 98 17.99 4.70 20.03
CA VAL A 98 18.81 5.01 18.86
C VAL A 98 19.41 3.76 18.22
N LYS A 99 19.78 2.75 19.02
CA LYS A 99 20.33 1.49 18.50
C LYS A 99 19.32 0.73 17.63
N GLU A 100 18.09 0.61 18.08
CA GLU A 100 17.03 -0.07 17.32
C GLU A 100 16.53 0.80 16.15
N LEU A 101 16.52 2.14 16.29
CA LEU A 101 16.22 3.05 15.18
C LEU A 101 17.23 2.91 14.03
N LYS A 102 18.51 2.69 14.35
CA LYS A 102 19.53 2.39 13.34
C LYS A 102 19.21 1.09 12.60
N LYS A 103 18.86 0.02 13.31
CA LYS A 103 18.46 -1.24 12.67
C LYS A 103 17.20 -1.07 11.81
N TRP A 104 16.21 -0.34 12.33
CA TRP A 104 15.01 -0.02 11.57
C TRP A 104 15.35 0.70 10.26
N SER A 105 16.23 1.73 10.32
CA SER A 105 16.64 2.45 9.11
C SER A 105 17.38 1.57 8.09
N GLU A 106 18.19 0.62 8.55
CA GLU A 106 18.88 -0.36 7.70
C GLU A 106 17.89 -1.33 7.03
N THR A 107 16.86 -1.78 7.77
CA THR A 107 15.79 -2.63 7.25
C THR A 107 15.00 -1.91 6.15
N VAL A 108 14.59 -0.68 6.42
CA VAL A 108 13.85 0.14 5.46
C VAL A 108 14.70 0.50 4.24
N ALA A 109 15.99 0.75 4.44
CA ALA A 109 16.92 1.03 3.34
C ALA A 109 17.04 -0.15 2.35
N GLY A 110 16.77 -1.36 2.79
CA GLY A 110 16.76 -2.57 1.95
C GLY A 110 15.51 -2.77 1.08
N LEU A 111 14.44 -1.99 1.26
CA LEU A 111 13.14 -2.23 0.59
C LEU A 111 13.08 -1.83 -0.89
N GLY A 112 14.09 -1.18 -1.44
CA GLY A 112 14.03 -0.61 -2.79
C GLY A 112 13.29 0.75 -2.85
N ARG A 113 13.71 1.60 -3.79
CA ARG A 113 13.33 3.03 -3.82
C ARG A 113 11.85 3.29 -3.99
N GLU A 114 11.19 2.59 -4.88
CA GLU A 114 9.76 2.81 -5.13
C GLU A 114 8.92 2.46 -3.90
N ARG A 115 9.27 1.38 -3.22
CA ARG A 115 8.62 1.00 -1.96
C ARG A 115 8.91 2.00 -0.84
N GLN A 116 10.13 2.53 -0.77
CA GLN A 116 10.51 3.59 0.17
C GLN A 116 9.70 4.87 -0.05
N LYS A 117 9.50 5.29 -1.31
CA LYS A 117 8.67 6.46 -1.65
C LYS A 117 7.21 6.25 -1.24
N ARG A 118 6.62 5.08 -1.57
CA ARG A 118 5.24 4.74 -1.15
C ARG A 118 5.11 4.75 0.37
N MET A 119 6.09 4.17 1.08
CA MET A 119 6.10 4.14 2.54
C MET A 119 6.18 5.55 3.15
N LEU A 120 7.01 6.45 2.63
CA LEU A 120 7.07 7.84 3.09
C LEU A 120 5.76 8.58 2.81
N GLY A 121 5.12 8.34 1.67
CA GLY A 121 3.78 8.85 1.36
C GLY A 121 2.74 8.35 2.36
N TYR A 122 2.77 7.05 2.68
CA TYR A 122 1.93 6.45 3.72
C TYR A 122 2.17 7.09 5.10
N PHE A 123 3.43 7.30 5.49
CA PHE A 123 3.79 7.94 6.77
C PHE A 123 3.28 9.38 6.85
N SER A 124 3.38 10.13 5.75
CA SER A 124 2.84 11.51 5.67
C SER A 124 1.32 11.51 5.85
N ARG A 125 0.62 10.57 5.21
CA ARG A 125 -0.83 10.39 5.42
C ARG A 125 -1.14 10.05 6.88
N MET A 126 -0.43 9.08 7.46
CA MET A 126 -0.65 8.68 8.85
C MET A 126 -0.38 9.81 9.85
N ALA A 127 0.64 10.63 9.63
CA ALA A 127 0.89 11.81 10.47
C ALA A 127 -0.28 12.80 10.41
N ARG A 128 -0.77 13.10 9.19
CA ARG A 128 -1.95 13.95 8.99
C ARG A 128 -3.19 13.35 9.65
N GLU A 129 -3.49 12.08 9.43
CA GLU A 129 -4.68 11.43 9.98
C GLU A 129 -4.65 11.42 11.52
N ASN A 130 -3.48 11.15 12.13
CA ASN A 130 -3.35 11.22 13.59
C ASN A 130 -3.55 12.64 14.13
N PHE A 131 -3.08 13.67 13.41
CA PHE A 131 -3.36 15.06 13.78
C PHE A 131 -4.85 15.39 13.69
N VAL A 132 -5.50 15.02 12.58
CA VAL A 132 -6.93 15.24 12.35
C VAL A 132 -7.80 14.48 13.36
N TYR A 133 -7.39 13.28 13.77
CA TYR A 133 -8.09 12.49 14.78
C TYR A 133 -8.30 13.23 16.11
N ASN A 134 -7.41 14.15 16.49
CA ASN A 134 -7.53 14.94 17.70
C ASN A 134 -8.72 15.92 17.68
N PHE A 135 -9.23 16.29 16.49
CA PHE A 135 -10.41 17.16 16.36
C PHE A 135 -11.72 16.43 16.67
N ARG A 136 -11.71 15.10 16.80
CA ARG A 136 -12.88 14.25 17.10
C ARG A 136 -14.04 14.42 16.12
N GLU A 137 -13.72 14.72 14.86
CA GLU A 137 -14.68 14.85 13.76
C GLU A 137 -14.49 13.66 12.79
N PRO A 138 -15.36 12.61 12.89
CA PRO A 138 -15.20 11.40 12.10
C PRO A 138 -15.24 11.62 10.59
N SER A 139 -15.94 12.66 10.14
CA SER A 139 -16.07 13.00 8.71
C SER A 139 -14.75 13.45 8.07
N LEU A 140 -13.75 13.82 8.86
CA LEU A 140 -12.45 14.27 8.41
C LEU A 140 -11.37 13.18 8.44
N CYS A 141 -11.67 12.04 9.08
CA CYS A 141 -10.70 10.95 9.27
C CYS A 141 -10.92 9.83 8.24
N TYR A 142 -9.87 9.43 7.56
CA TYR A 142 -9.86 8.36 6.55
C TYR A 142 -8.87 7.27 6.96
N MET A 143 -9.18 6.57 8.05
CA MET A 143 -8.36 5.49 8.61
C MET A 143 -9.05 4.13 8.46
N THR A 144 -8.26 3.07 8.33
CA THR A 144 -8.75 1.70 8.52
C THR A 144 -8.97 1.42 10.01
N ALA A 145 -9.63 0.31 10.34
CA ALA A 145 -9.86 -0.08 11.74
C ALA A 145 -8.54 -0.26 12.51
N GLU A 146 -7.51 -0.83 11.88
CA GLU A 146 -6.18 -1.05 12.46
C GLU A 146 -5.40 0.27 12.66
N GLU A 147 -5.58 1.21 11.73
CA GLU A 147 -4.99 2.55 11.83
C GLU A 147 -5.66 3.36 12.95
N GLU A 148 -6.99 3.27 13.06
CA GLU A 148 -7.75 3.94 14.12
C GLU A 148 -7.40 3.39 15.50
N GLU A 149 -7.25 2.06 15.63
CA GLU A 149 -6.85 1.45 16.89
C GLU A 149 -5.48 1.95 17.36
N PHE A 150 -4.56 2.16 16.43
CA PHE A 150 -3.28 2.79 16.73
C PHE A 150 -3.45 4.27 17.11
N ALA A 151 -4.27 5.01 16.37
CA ALA A 151 -4.49 6.45 16.59
C ALA A 151 -5.08 6.76 17.97
N LYS A 152 -5.94 5.90 18.54
CA LYS A 152 -6.50 6.05 19.88
C LYS A 152 -5.45 6.35 20.96
N ASN A 153 -4.27 5.75 20.81
CA ASN A 153 -3.19 5.89 21.78
C ASN A 153 -2.08 6.85 21.31
N PHE A 154 -1.92 7.01 20.00
CA PHE A 154 -0.79 7.74 19.43
C PHE A 154 -1.12 9.17 19.02
N ALA A 155 -2.35 9.47 18.58
CA ALA A 155 -2.71 10.77 18.01
C ALA A 155 -2.32 11.97 18.90
N ARG A 156 -2.40 11.83 20.22
CA ARG A 156 -2.04 12.87 21.20
C ARG A 156 -0.57 13.36 21.09
N PHE A 157 0.31 12.58 20.46
CA PHE A 157 1.71 12.95 20.26
C PHE A 157 1.94 13.77 18.97
N VAL A 158 0.91 13.89 18.12
CA VAL A 158 0.94 14.68 16.89
C VAL A 158 0.01 15.86 17.09
N ASN A 159 0.57 17.04 17.32
CA ASN A 159 -0.15 18.24 17.73
C ASN A 159 0.25 19.46 16.89
N GLU A 160 -0.33 20.62 17.17
CA GLU A 160 -0.09 21.85 16.42
C GLU A 160 1.38 22.32 16.49
N ALA A 161 2.11 21.97 17.56
CA ALA A 161 3.51 22.37 17.73
C ALA A 161 4.49 21.54 16.88
N ASN A 162 4.09 20.37 16.39
CA ASN A 162 5.01 19.45 15.71
C ASN A 162 4.54 18.95 14.33
N ILE A 163 3.25 19.03 14.00
CA ILE A 163 2.72 18.45 12.76
C ILE A 163 3.38 19.00 11.51
N ILE A 164 3.65 20.32 11.47
CA ILE A 164 4.28 20.97 10.31
C ILE A 164 5.69 20.43 10.13
N ASP A 165 6.49 20.41 11.18
CA ASP A 165 7.88 19.94 11.14
C ASP A 165 7.95 18.42 10.83
N ILE A 166 7.01 17.63 11.33
CA ILE A 166 6.88 16.19 10.96
C ILE A 166 6.61 16.06 9.47
N ALA A 167 5.66 16.81 8.93
CA ALA A 167 5.32 16.77 7.50
C ALA A 167 6.50 17.22 6.62
N GLU A 168 7.19 18.29 6.98
CA GLU A 168 8.37 18.77 6.27
C GLU A 168 9.51 17.75 6.29
N THR A 169 9.77 17.12 7.44
CA THR A 169 10.80 16.08 7.60
C THR A 169 10.51 14.88 6.70
N LEU A 170 9.26 14.42 6.66
CA LEU A 170 8.83 13.32 5.79
C LEU A 170 8.94 13.69 4.30
N GLN A 171 8.53 14.90 3.92
CA GLN A 171 8.66 15.40 2.55
C GLN A 171 10.12 15.54 2.14
N GLN A 172 10.99 15.99 3.03
CA GLN A 172 12.42 16.10 2.77
C GLN A 172 13.01 14.71 2.51
N ALA A 173 12.73 13.72 3.37
CA ALA A 173 13.14 12.35 3.15
C ALA A 173 12.65 11.79 1.81
N GLN A 174 11.42 12.11 1.40
CA GLN A 174 10.87 11.68 0.12
C GLN A 174 11.61 12.30 -1.08
N ARG A 175 11.93 13.60 -0.99
CA ARG A 175 12.75 14.30 -2.01
C ARG A 175 14.14 13.66 -2.11
N GLU A 176 14.81 13.41 -1.00
CA GLU A 176 16.16 12.86 -0.95
C GLU A 176 16.24 11.44 -1.52
N ILE A 177 15.26 10.58 -1.21
CA ILE A 177 15.13 9.26 -1.83
C ILE A 177 14.93 9.39 -3.35
N GLY A 178 14.14 10.39 -3.80
CA GLY A 178 13.96 10.71 -5.21
C GLY A 178 15.25 11.16 -5.91
N GLN A 179 16.10 11.86 -5.20
CA GLN A 179 17.39 12.39 -5.68
C GLN A 179 18.58 11.41 -5.53
N ASN A 180 18.33 10.14 -5.24
CA ASN A 180 19.36 9.12 -5.11
C ASN A 180 20.31 9.28 -3.89
N VAL A 181 19.92 10.00 -2.86
CA VAL A 181 20.65 10.03 -1.60
C VAL A 181 20.65 8.64 -0.97
N SER A 182 21.65 8.34 -0.14
CA SER A 182 21.76 7.05 0.55
C SER A 182 20.55 6.79 1.47
N PRO A 183 19.73 5.77 1.21
CA PRO A 183 18.54 5.50 2.02
C PRO A 183 18.86 5.26 3.50
N LYS A 184 20.00 4.64 3.82
CA LYS A 184 20.42 4.41 5.22
C LYS A 184 20.58 5.71 5.99
N ILE A 185 21.15 6.73 5.36
CA ILE A 185 21.34 8.05 5.96
C ILE A 185 20.00 8.76 6.09
N VAL A 186 19.21 8.79 5.02
CA VAL A 186 17.90 9.47 4.99
C VAL A 186 16.98 8.92 6.08
N PHE A 187 16.81 7.61 6.16
CA PHE A 187 15.91 7.00 7.15
C PHE A 187 16.45 7.08 8.59
N PHE A 188 17.76 7.10 8.75
CA PHE A 188 18.33 7.28 10.10
C PHE A 188 18.18 8.73 10.56
N ASP A 189 18.41 9.72 9.69
CA ASP A 189 18.17 11.13 9.98
C ASP A 189 16.68 11.39 10.30
N LEU A 190 15.79 10.89 9.46
CA LEU A 190 14.34 10.92 9.73
C LEU A 190 14.00 10.37 11.12
N ALA A 191 14.57 9.22 11.48
CA ALA A 191 14.31 8.57 12.77
C ALA A 191 14.83 9.41 13.96
N LEU A 192 15.98 10.07 13.82
CA LEU A 192 16.54 10.95 14.84
C LEU A 192 15.68 12.21 14.99
N ASN A 193 15.23 12.81 13.89
CA ASN A 193 14.35 13.97 13.93
C ASN A 193 13.02 13.64 14.62
N MET A 194 12.44 12.46 14.40
CA MET A 194 11.22 12.03 15.10
C MET A 194 11.40 11.96 16.63
N ILE A 195 12.58 11.65 17.14
CA ILE A 195 12.87 11.70 18.61
C ILE A 195 12.62 13.10 19.17
N ILE A 196 13.03 14.11 18.43
CA ILE A 196 12.92 15.52 18.85
C ILE A 196 11.48 16.01 18.69
N LEU A 197 10.87 15.72 17.54
CA LEU A 197 9.56 16.22 17.15
C LEU A 197 8.42 15.67 18.03
N LEU A 198 8.45 14.38 18.38
CA LEU A 198 7.42 13.76 19.22
C LEU A 198 7.40 14.28 20.68
N ARG A 199 8.31 15.16 21.06
CA ARG A 199 8.40 15.74 22.41
C ARG A 199 8.02 17.20 22.47
N ARG A 200 7.79 17.84 21.34
CA ARG A 200 7.26 19.19 21.30
C ARG A 200 5.78 19.14 21.64
N SER A 201 5.45 19.53 22.84
CA SER A 201 4.08 19.66 23.35
C SER A 201 3.65 21.13 23.40
#